data_9dfada4595c754d73d0bccf121dcf384
#
_entry.id   9dfada4595c754d73d0bccf121dcf384
#
_cell.length_a   1.000
_cell.length_b   1.000
_cell.length_c   1.000
_cell.angle_alpha   90.00
_cell.angle_beta   90.00
_cell.angle_gamma   90.00
#
_symmetry.space_group_name_H-M   'P 1'
#
loop_
_entity.id
_entity.type
_entity.pdbx_description
1 polymer ?
#
loop_
_entity_poly.entity_id
_entity_poly.type
_entity_poly.pdbx_seq_one_letter_code
_entity_poly.pdbx_strand_id
1 'polypeptide(L)'
;EKWLNNLTANGINFTEIYKECVIPSPSWMMYKNDFERCGSFDSDIYPEDYDLCFRMYRERVKELRCQEIVHYWRDHSARSSRNLLEYSDNSFLELKVKYFIELDYDKEKQLILWGAGKKGKNVASNLKARAISFRWVCNNENKIGKDISGIKMESPDDISLDKEYQILILVANKRD
;
A
#
# COMPACT_ATOMS: atom_id res chain seq x y z
N GLU A 1 3.77 -12.17 -12.79
CA GLU A 1 2.54 -12.41 -13.62
C GLU A 1 1.48 -13.22 -12.88
N LYS A 2 1.75 -14.46 -12.41
CA LYS A 2 0.76 -15.28 -11.67
C LYS A 2 0.17 -14.57 -10.45
N TRP A 3 0.95 -13.77 -9.75
CA TRP A 3 0.49 -13.04 -8.57
C TRP A 3 -0.47 -11.90 -8.94
N LEU A 4 -0.15 -11.11 -9.97
CA LEU A 4 -1.05 -10.06 -10.46
C LEU A 4 -2.37 -10.63 -10.98
N ASN A 5 -2.31 -11.75 -11.71
CA ASN A 5 -3.50 -12.44 -12.16
C ASN A 5 -4.36 -12.94 -10.99
N ASN A 6 -3.73 -13.41 -9.91
CA ASN A 6 -4.46 -13.84 -8.72
C ASN A 6 -5.08 -12.68 -7.93
N LEU A 7 -4.46 -11.49 -7.93
CA LEU A 7 -5.00 -10.30 -7.29
C LEU A 7 -6.33 -9.86 -7.91
N THR A 8 -6.48 -10.04 -9.22
CA THR A 8 -7.65 -9.60 -9.99
C THR A 8 -8.59 -10.73 -10.35
N ALA A 9 -8.13 -11.99 -10.35
CA ALA A 9 -8.93 -13.16 -10.74
C ALA A 9 -10.18 -13.37 -9.88
N ASN A 10 -10.16 -12.93 -8.62
CA ASN A 10 -11.27 -13.03 -7.68
C ASN A 10 -12.01 -11.69 -7.46
N GLY A 11 -11.78 -10.68 -8.30
CA GLY A 11 -12.32 -9.32 -8.27
C GLY A 11 -11.48 -8.36 -7.43
N ILE A 12 -11.98 -7.13 -7.34
CA ILE A 12 -11.34 -6.10 -6.55
C ILE A 12 -11.40 -6.53 -5.08
N ASN A 13 -10.24 -6.72 -4.49
CA ASN A 13 -10.12 -6.94 -3.06
C ASN A 13 -9.44 -5.72 -2.43
N PHE A 14 -10.23 -4.79 -1.94
CA PHE A 14 -9.70 -3.59 -1.29
C PHE A 14 -8.86 -3.89 -0.04
N THR A 15 -8.92 -5.09 0.53
CA THR A 15 -7.99 -5.47 1.62
C THR A 15 -6.53 -5.53 1.16
N GLU A 16 -6.30 -5.68 -0.14
CA GLU A 16 -4.97 -5.70 -0.75
C GLU A 16 -4.52 -4.31 -1.26
N ILE A 17 -5.36 -3.27 -1.09
CA ILE A 17 -5.10 -1.94 -1.67
C ILE A 17 -3.77 -1.34 -1.22
N TYR A 18 -3.31 -1.63 -0.02
CA TYR A 18 -2.01 -1.16 0.47
C TYR A 18 -0.82 -2.00 -0.04
N LYS A 19 -1.07 -3.13 -0.69
CA LYS A 19 -0.02 -3.93 -1.33
C LYS A 19 0.21 -3.48 -2.76
N GLU A 20 -0.88 -3.30 -3.52
CA GLU A 20 -0.83 -2.98 -4.95
C GLU A 20 -2.11 -2.25 -5.39
N CYS A 21 -2.06 -1.59 -6.55
CA CYS A 21 -3.25 -1.09 -7.22
C CYS A 21 -4.14 -2.27 -7.62
N VAL A 22 -5.30 -2.39 -6.97
CA VAL A 22 -6.22 -3.54 -7.16
C VAL A 22 -7.16 -3.35 -8.34
N ILE A 23 -7.16 -2.17 -8.97
CA ILE A 23 -7.98 -1.83 -10.15
C ILE A 23 -7.05 -1.35 -11.27
N PRO A 24 -6.49 -2.26 -12.10
CA PRO A 24 -5.62 -1.84 -13.20
C PRO A 24 -6.40 -1.01 -14.22
N SER A 25 -5.91 0.19 -14.53
CA SER A 25 -6.60 1.18 -15.36
C SER A 25 -7.15 0.69 -16.70
N PRO A 26 -6.51 -0.24 -17.44
CA PRO A 26 -7.05 -0.70 -18.72
C PRO A 26 -8.18 -1.75 -18.59
N SER A 27 -8.56 -2.16 -17.38
CA SER A 27 -9.46 -3.29 -17.15
C SER A 27 -10.79 -2.93 -16.49
N TRP A 28 -11.10 -1.65 -16.34
CA TRP A 28 -12.35 -1.21 -15.71
C TRP A 28 -13.15 -0.23 -16.58
N MET A 29 -14.42 -0.20 -16.31
CA MET A 29 -15.38 0.76 -16.85
C MET A 29 -16.31 1.18 -15.71
N MET A 30 -16.65 2.46 -15.65
CA MET A 30 -17.59 2.96 -14.63
C MET A 30 -18.48 4.05 -15.21
N TYR A 31 -19.57 4.34 -14.53
CA TYR A 31 -20.42 5.48 -14.90
C TYR A 31 -19.69 6.79 -14.65
N LYS A 32 -19.92 7.76 -15.52
CA LYS A 32 -19.32 9.09 -15.41
C LYS A 32 -19.61 9.74 -14.06
N ASN A 33 -20.83 9.64 -13.57
CA ASN A 33 -21.22 10.20 -12.27
C ASN A 33 -20.46 9.58 -11.09
N ASP A 34 -20.15 8.27 -11.14
CA ASP A 34 -19.35 7.61 -10.12
C ASP A 34 -17.88 8.06 -10.20
N PHE A 35 -17.37 8.23 -11.41
CA PHE A 35 -16.02 8.77 -11.63
C PHE A 35 -15.87 10.19 -11.10
N GLU A 36 -16.87 11.06 -11.38
CA GLU A 36 -16.92 12.44 -10.89
C GLU A 36 -17.08 12.49 -9.36
N ARG A 37 -17.89 11.62 -8.79
CA ARG A 37 -18.03 11.48 -7.32
C ARG A 37 -16.71 11.07 -6.65
N CYS A 38 -15.91 10.26 -7.29
CA CYS A 38 -14.57 9.92 -6.82
C CYS A 38 -13.54 11.04 -7.07
N GLY A 39 -13.93 12.18 -7.67
CA GLY A 39 -13.06 13.33 -7.94
C GLY A 39 -12.23 13.20 -9.21
N SER A 40 -12.57 12.30 -10.13
CA SER A 40 -11.91 12.10 -11.42
C SER A 40 -10.40 11.82 -11.32
N PHE A 41 -9.62 11.97 -12.38
CA PHE A 41 -8.16 11.93 -12.28
C PHE A 41 -7.63 13.26 -11.74
N ASP A 42 -6.71 13.19 -10.78
CA ASP A 42 -5.95 14.33 -10.30
C ASP A 42 -4.60 14.34 -11.02
N SER A 43 -4.33 15.40 -11.78
CA SER A 43 -3.11 15.53 -12.59
C SER A 43 -1.84 15.73 -11.76
N ASP A 44 -1.99 16.17 -10.52
CA ASP A 44 -0.85 16.47 -9.63
C ASP A 44 -0.41 15.26 -8.79
N ILE A 45 -1.14 14.14 -8.90
CA ILE A 45 -0.85 12.92 -8.15
C ILE A 45 -0.42 11.81 -9.11
N TYR A 46 0.67 11.16 -8.78
CA TYR A 46 1.19 10.01 -9.50
C TYR A 46 1.47 8.84 -8.56
N PRO A 47 1.07 7.59 -8.90
CA PRO A 47 0.29 7.22 -10.08
C PRO A 47 -1.20 7.57 -9.93
N GLU A 48 -1.75 8.18 -10.96
CA GLU A 48 -3.10 8.73 -10.98
C GLU A 48 -4.19 7.65 -10.85
N ASP A 49 -3.94 6.47 -11.40
CA ASP A 49 -4.85 5.33 -11.32
C ASP A 49 -4.89 4.73 -9.91
N TYR A 50 -3.76 4.68 -9.23
CA TYR A 50 -3.71 4.17 -7.88
C TYR A 50 -4.32 5.16 -6.86
N ASP A 51 -4.11 6.45 -7.06
CA ASP A 51 -4.77 7.49 -6.28
C ASP A 51 -6.30 7.40 -6.44
N LEU A 52 -6.79 7.27 -7.69
CA LEU A 52 -8.20 7.06 -7.96
C LEU A 52 -8.72 5.77 -7.29
N CYS A 53 -7.95 4.69 -7.29
CA CYS A 53 -8.30 3.44 -6.64
C CYS A 53 -8.56 3.63 -5.13
N PHE A 54 -7.72 4.39 -4.42
CA PHE A 54 -7.96 4.75 -3.03
C PHE A 54 -9.20 5.60 -2.83
N ARG A 55 -9.49 6.52 -3.75
CA ARG A 55 -10.71 7.33 -3.68
C ARG A 55 -11.96 6.51 -3.95
N MET A 56 -11.90 5.51 -4.84
CA MET A 56 -12.98 4.53 -5.01
C MET A 56 -13.21 3.72 -3.72
N TYR A 57 -12.15 3.32 -3.04
CA TYR A 57 -12.21 2.66 -1.74
C TYR A 57 -12.92 3.54 -0.70
N ARG A 58 -12.52 4.81 -0.58
CA ARG A 58 -13.14 5.80 0.30
C ARG A 58 -14.64 5.95 0.03
N GLU A 59 -15.03 6.06 -1.24
CA GLU A 59 -16.42 6.23 -1.67
C GLU A 59 -17.22 4.93 -1.65
N ARG A 60 -16.60 3.80 -1.25
CA ARG A 60 -17.22 2.48 -1.19
C ARG A 60 -17.88 2.08 -2.52
N VAL A 61 -17.17 2.33 -3.61
CA VAL A 61 -17.64 1.97 -4.95
C VAL A 61 -17.83 0.45 -5.02
N LYS A 62 -19.02 0.03 -5.45
CA LYS A 62 -19.32 -1.39 -5.68
C LYS A 62 -18.86 -1.80 -7.08
N GLU A 63 -18.18 -2.92 -7.15
CA GLU A 63 -17.75 -3.51 -8.40
C GLU A 63 -18.72 -4.56 -8.92
N LEU A 64 -18.79 -4.66 -10.22
CA LEU A 64 -19.39 -5.79 -10.94
C LEU A 64 -18.30 -6.47 -11.75
N ARG A 65 -18.12 -7.76 -11.56
CA ARG A 65 -17.11 -8.53 -12.28
C ARG A 65 -17.60 -8.93 -13.65
N CYS A 66 -16.76 -8.73 -14.65
CA CYS A 66 -16.83 -9.44 -15.90
C CYS A 66 -15.95 -10.69 -15.78
N GLN A 67 -16.52 -11.87 -16.04
CA GLN A 67 -15.77 -13.14 -16.04
C GLN A 67 -15.13 -13.44 -17.40
N GLU A 68 -15.49 -12.67 -18.40
CA GLU A 68 -14.93 -12.80 -19.73
C GLU A 68 -13.58 -12.10 -19.83
N ILE A 69 -12.68 -12.66 -20.65
CA ILE A 69 -11.41 -12.01 -20.95
C ILE A 69 -11.68 -10.90 -21.97
N VAL A 70 -11.76 -9.66 -21.50
CA VAL A 70 -12.03 -8.48 -22.32
C VAL A 70 -10.78 -7.70 -22.70
N HIS A 71 -9.63 -8.04 -22.11
CA HIS A 71 -8.38 -7.32 -22.35
C HIS A 71 -7.16 -8.23 -22.27
N TYR A 72 -6.25 -8.09 -23.25
CA TYR A 72 -4.93 -8.72 -23.25
C TYR A 72 -3.86 -7.66 -23.07
N TRP A 73 -3.16 -7.71 -21.95
CA TRP A 73 -2.12 -6.74 -21.63
C TRP A 73 -0.77 -7.18 -22.21
N ARG A 74 -0.29 -6.46 -23.22
CA ARG A 74 1.03 -6.72 -23.79
C ARG A 74 2.13 -6.28 -22.83
N ASP A 75 2.91 -7.24 -22.34
CA ASP A 75 4.12 -6.96 -21.57
C ASP A 75 5.34 -6.90 -22.48
N HIS A 76 6.12 -5.81 -22.40
CA HIS A 76 7.35 -5.62 -23.18
C HIS A 76 8.36 -4.78 -22.38
N SER A 77 9.65 -4.86 -22.79
CA SER A 77 10.75 -4.21 -22.07
C SER A 77 10.68 -2.68 -22.03
N ALA A 78 10.04 -2.05 -23.01
CA ALA A 78 9.92 -0.58 -23.11
C ALA A 78 8.71 -0.01 -22.34
N ARG A 79 8.05 -0.78 -21.48
CA ARG A 79 6.94 -0.25 -20.65
C ARG A 79 7.42 0.79 -19.66
N SER A 80 6.61 1.85 -19.46
CA SER A 80 6.85 2.90 -18.47
C SER A 80 7.11 2.34 -17.07
N SER A 81 6.30 1.39 -16.62
CA SER A 81 6.47 0.73 -15.32
C SER A 81 7.78 -0.04 -15.12
N ARG A 82 8.56 -0.25 -16.19
CA ARG A 82 9.87 -0.90 -16.14
C ARG A 82 11.03 0.08 -16.26
N ASN A 83 10.80 1.28 -16.80
CA ASN A 83 11.85 2.20 -17.21
C ASN A 83 11.80 3.56 -16.51
N LEU A 84 10.66 3.96 -15.99
CA LEU A 84 10.53 5.22 -15.28
C LEU A 84 11.03 5.10 -13.83
N LEU A 85 11.74 6.12 -13.38
CA LEU A 85 12.28 6.19 -12.01
C LEU A 85 11.18 6.14 -10.95
N GLU A 86 10.02 6.67 -11.26
CA GLU A 86 8.83 6.67 -10.39
C GLU A 86 8.39 5.25 -10.02
N TYR A 87 8.65 4.27 -10.90
CA TYR A 87 8.38 2.86 -10.65
C TYR A 87 9.57 2.08 -10.10
N SER A 88 10.76 2.70 -9.97
CA SER A 88 12.00 1.99 -9.63
C SER A 88 11.93 1.19 -8.34
N ASP A 89 11.17 1.63 -7.35
CA ASP A 89 10.90 0.91 -6.12
C ASP A 89 9.49 0.27 -6.08
N ASN A 90 8.66 0.52 -7.11
CA ASN A 90 7.28 0.03 -7.30
C ASN A 90 6.46 -0.04 -6.00
N SER A 91 6.65 0.93 -5.13
CA SER A 91 6.09 0.85 -3.79
C SER A 91 5.06 1.96 -3.50
N PHE A 92 5.16 3.10 -4.15
CA PHE A 92 4.28 4.25 -3.94
C PHE A 92 3.96 4.49 -2.45
N LEU A 93 5.00 4.38 -1.60
CA LEU A 93 4.84 4.32 -0.15
C LEU A 93 4.23 5.60 0.42
N GLU A 94 4.56 6.74 -0.17
CA GLU A 94 4.02 8.02 0.28
C GLU A 94 2.51 8.09 0.07
N LEU A 95 2.03 7.69 -1.11
CA LEU A 95 0.61 7.60 -1.42
C LEU A 95 -0.12 6.64 -0.48
N LYS A 96 0.46 5.45 -0.26
CA LYS A 96 -0.09 4.43 0.65
C LYS A 96 -0.18 4.93 2.08
N VAL A 97 0.86 5.61 2.58
CA VAL A 97 0.86 6.17 3.95
C VAL A 97 -0.14 7.30 4.09
N LYS A 98 -0.25 8.18 3.07
CA LYS A 98 -1.28 9.22 3.04
C LYS A 98 -2.66 8.63 3.24
N TYR A 99 -3.04 7.68 2.39
CA TYR A 99 -4.38 7.10 2.46
C TYR A 99 -4.60 6.18 3.66
N PHE A 100 -3.57 5.49 4.13
CA PHE A 100 -3.66 4.75 5.38
C PHE A 100 -4.06 5.66 6.54
N ILE A 101 -3.42 6.82 6.66
CA ILE A 101 -3.69 7.79 7.74
C ILE A 101 -5.09 8.40 7.58
N GLU A 102 -5.50 8.65 6.34
CA GLU A 102 -6.80 9.29 6.05
C GLU A 102 -7.98 8.32 6.26
N LEU A 103 -7.84 7.05 5.89
CA LEU A 103 -8.95 6.12 5.75
C LEU A 103 -9.03 5.04 6.83
N ASP A 104 -7.88 4.54 7.27
CA ASP A 104 -7.84 3.31 8.07
C ASP A 104 -7.03 3.44 9.37
N TYR A 105 -6.34 4.56 9.60
CA TYR A 105 -5.57 4.74 10.83
C TYR A 105 -6.52 4.93 12.04
N ASP A 106 -6.43 3.98 12.96
CA ASP A 106 -7.18 4.00 14.22
C ASP A 106 -6.31 4.61 15.33
N LYS A 107 -6.67 5.81 15.78
CA LYS A 107 -5.96 6.56 16.82
C LYS A 107 -6.07 5.92 18.21
N GLU A 108 -7.06 5.08 18.43
CA GLU A 108 -7.28 4.39 19.71
C GLU A 108 -6.38 3.16 19.84
N LYS A 109 -5.84 2.67 18.71
CA LYS A 109 -4.94 1.52 18.68
C LYS A 109 -3.49 1.95 18.58
N GLN A 110 -2.61 1.21 19.27
CA GLN A 110 -1.19 1.43 19.12
C GLN A 110 -0.71 0.92 17.76
N LEU A 111 -0.09 1.82 16.97
CA LEU A 111 0.47 1.46 15.69
C LEU A 111 1.82 0.76 15.86
N ILE A 112 1.98 -0.38 15.17
CA ILE A 112 3.24 -1.10 15.05
C ILE A 112 3.71 -1.05 13.59
N LEU A 113 4.94 -0.58 13.38
CA LEU A 113 5.64 -0.69 12.12
C LEU A 113 6.57 -1.91 12.17
N TRP A 114 6.28 -2.96 11.40
CA TRP A 114 7.07 -4.18 11.40
C TRP A 114 7.93 -4.29 10.14
N GLY A 115 9.22 -4.11 10.31
CA GLY A 115 10.23 -4.19 9.28
C GLY A 115 11.16 -2.98 9.27
N ALA A 116 12.48 -3.23 9.25
CA ALA A 116 13.53 -2.20 9.33
C ALA A 116 14.43 -2.19 8.07
N GLY A 117 13.89 -2.60 6.92
CA GLY A 117 14.51 -2.48 5.61
C GLY A 117 14.34 -1.07 5.02
N LYS A 118 14.71 -0.89 3.73
CA LYS A 118 14.59 0.40 3.02
C LYS A 118 13.15 0.94 3.07
N LYS A 119 12.15 0.08 2.77
CA LYS A 119 10.73 0.46 2.81
C LYS A 119 10.29 0.85 4.22
N GLY A 120 10.68 0.06 5.25
CA GLY A 120 10.36 0.37 6.64
C GLY A 120 10.91 1.72 7.10
N LYS A 121 12.16 2.06 6.73
CA LYS A 121 12.74 3.37 7.03
C LYS A 121 12.01 4.51 6.34
N ASN A 122 11.59 4.32 5.09
CA ASN A 122 10.81 5.32 4.35
C ASN A 122 9.46 5.57 5.02
N VAL A 123 8.71 4.51 5.34
CA VAL A 123 7.42 4.64 6.04
C VAL A 123 7.59 5.25 7.42
N ALA A 124 8.63 4.85 8.19
CA ALA A 124 8.93 5.45 9.48
C ALA A 124 9.16 6.97 9.37
N SER A 125 9.92 7.42 8.37
CA SER A 125 10.14 8.85 8.09
C SER A 125 8.82 9.55 7.76
N ASN A 126 7.99 8.97 6.94
CA ASN A 126 6.68 9.51 6.56
C ASN A 126 5.73 9.65 7.76
N LEU A 127 5.66 8.62 8.62
CA LEU A 127 4.84 8.65 9.84
C LEU A 127 5.34 9.74 10.81
N LYS A 128 6.67 9.84 11.00
CA LYS A 128 7.28 10.89 11.84
C LYS A 128 6.97 12.29 11.32
N ALA A 129 7.10 12.52 10.03
CA ALA A 129 6.80 13.82 9.41
C ALA A 129 5.34 14.26 9.64
N ARG A 130 4.45 13.30 9.87
CA ARG A 130 3.02 13.52 10.16
C ARG A 130 2.68 13.44 11.65
N ALA A 131 3.71 13.41 12.53
CA ALA A 131 3.57 13.28 13.97
C ALA A 131 2.73 12.05 14.42
N ILE A 132 2.75 10.96 13.65
CA ILE A 132 2.12 9.70 14.02
C ILE A 132 3.08 8.91 14.90
N SER A 133 2.62 8.56 16.10
CA SER A 133 3.37 7.71 17.02
C SER A 133 3.24 6.23 16.66
N PHE A 134 4.34 5.49 16.71
CA PHE A 134 4.37 4.07 16.45
C PHE A 134 5.51 3.38 17.21
N ARG A 135 5.36 2.09 17.45
CA ARG A 135 6.45 1.21 17.87
C ARG A 135 7.09 0.59 16.63
N TRP A 136 8.40 0.44 16.63
CA TRP A 136 9.12 -0.08 15.47
C TRP A 136 9.76 -1.41 15.77
N VAL A 137 9.30 -2.46 15.09
CA VAL A 137 9.63 -3.86 15.34
C VAL A 137 10.38 -4.47 14.18
N CYS A 138 11.35 -5.32 14.46
CA CYS A 138 12.00 -6.14 13.43
C CYS A 138 12.53 -7.46 13.99
N ASN A 139 12.72 -8.44 13.10
CA ASN A 139 13.30 -9.75 13.42
C ASN A 139 14.84 -9.79 13.34
N ASN A 140 15.49 -8.65 13.03
CA ASN A 140 16.94 -8.61 12.88
C ASN A 140 17.61 -8.29 14.22
N GLU A 141 18.19 -9.31 14.86
CA GLU A 141 18.88 -9.22 16.15
C GLU A 141 19.94 -8.11 16.17
N ASN A 142 20.63 -7.86 15.07
CA ASN A 142 21.63 -6.80 14.97
C ASN A 142 21.04 -5.39 15.04
N LYS A 143 19.72 -5.24 14.93
CA LYS A 143 19.02 -3.96 14.99
C LYS A 143 18.21 -3.79 16.27
N ILE A 144 17.77 -4.88 16.89
CA ILE A 144 17.01 -4.85 18.14
C ILE A 144 17.80 -4.11 19.22
N GLY A 145 17.15 -3.25 19.96
CA GLY A 145 17.74 -2.41 20.99
C GLY A 145 18.48 -1.17 20.49
N LYS A 146 18.77 -1.06 19.20
CA LYS A 146 19.43 0.12 18.63
C LYS A 146 18.44 1.24 18.33
N ASP A 147 18.89 2.46 18.49
CA ASP A 147 18.15 3.63 18.02
C ASP A 147 18.33 3.80 16.50
N ILE A 148 17.23 3.92 15.80
CA ILE A 148 17.21 4.25 14.37
C ILE A 148 16.34 5.47 14.18
N SER A 149 16.96 6.60 13.88
CA SER A 149 16.26 7.88 13.66
C SER A 149 15.42 8.34 14.87
N GLY A 150 15.93 8.14 16.09
CA GLY A 150 15.27 8.53 17.34
C GLY A 150 14.16 7.58 17.79
N ILE A 151 14.11 6.36 17.25
CA ILE A 151 13.18 5.32 17.69
C ILE A 151 13.96 4.06 17.99
N LYS A 152 13.78 3.52 19.21
CA LYS A 152 14.39 2.26 19.63
C LYS A 152 13.70 1.11 18.92
N MET A 153 14.50 0.25 18.29
CA MET A 153 13.99 -0.97 17.66
C MET A 153 13.63 -2.02 18.69
N GLU A 154 12.45 -2.60 18.55
CA GLU A 154 11.93 -3.62 19.44
C GLU A 154 11.93 -5.01 18.81
N SER A 155 11.95 -6.06 19.64
CA SER A 155 11.70 -7.43 19.20
C SER A 155 10.21 -7.67 18.99
N PRO A 156 9.79 -8.56 18.06
CA PRO A 156 8.42 -9.05 18.01
C PRO A 156 7.94 -9.63 19.36
N ASP A 157 8.84 -10.24 20.13
CA ASP A 157 8.57 -10.85 21.44
C ASP A 157 8.21 -9.81 22.51
N ASP A 158 8.57 -8.54 22.30
CA ASP A 158 8.22 -7.43 23.20
C ASP A 158 6.76 -6.94 22.99
N ILE A 159 6.03 -7.53 22.02
CA ILE A 159 4.64 -7.18 21.74
C ILE A 159 3.72 -8.01 22.64
N SER A 160 3.04 -7.34 23.55
CA SER A 160 2.05 -7.96 24.42
C SER A 160 0.80 -8.40 23.64
N LEU A 161 0.31 -9.60 23.87
CA LEU A 161 -0.86 -10.16 23.18
C LEU A 161 -2.21 -9.76 23.81
N ASP A 162 -2.18 -9.02 24.91
CA ASP A 162 -3.37 -8.55 25.64
C ASP A 162 -3.90 -7.20 25.17
N LYS A 163 -3.27 -6.61 24.15
CA LYS A 163 -3.64 -5.32 23.58
C LYS A 163 -4.01 -5.45 22.10
N GLU A 164 -4.90 -4.58 21.66
CA GLU A 164 -5.19 -4.42 20.24
C GLU A 164 -4.18 -3.50 19.57
N TYR A 165 -3.68 -3.94 18.46
CA TYR A 165 -2.72 -3.20 17.65
C TYR A 165 -3.20 -3.02 16.22
N GLN A 166 -2.71 -1.96 15.58
CA GLN A 166 -2.75 -1.82 14.14
C GLN A 166 -1.33 -2.03 13.61
N ILE A 167 -1.14 -2.93 12.65
CA ILE A 167 0.20 -3.36 12.26
C ILE A 167 0.43 -3.10 10.77
N LEU A 168 1.47 -2.31 10.45
CA LEU A 168 1.99 -2.15 9.09
C LEU A 168 3.17 -3.09 8.89
N ILE A 169 2.98 -4.11 8.07
CA ILE A 169 4.03 -5.12 7.79
C ILE A 169 4.77 -4.74 6.50
N LEU A 170 6.07 -4.47 6.62
CA LEU A 170 6.97 -4.06 5.54
C LEU A 170 8.14 -5.02 5.37
N VAL A 171 7.90 -6.29 5.61
CA VAL A 171 8.89 -7.35 5.44
C VAL A 171 8.82 -7.86 3.99
N ALA A 172 9.95 -7.78 3.28
CA ALA A 172 10.04 -8.43 1.98
C ALA A 172 10.20 -9.95 2.20
N ASN A 173 9.23 -10.74 1.77
CA ASN A 173 9.48 -12.17 1.59
C ASN A 173 10.47 -12.33 0.44
N LYS A 174 11.64 -12.92 0.72
CA LYS A 174 12.41 -13.53 -0.35
C LYS A 174 11.56 -14.68 -0.87
N ARG A 175 11.03 -14.53 -2.07
CA ARG A 175 10.48 -15.66 -2.81
C ARG A 175 11.68 -16.49 -3.24
N ASP A 176 11.76 -17.70 -2.71
CA ASP A 176 12.62 -18.75 -3.25
C ASP A 176 12.18 -19.12 -4.66
#